data_5ffc94eb31e35e57a23b6d7dcf0edc62
#
_entry.id   5ffc94eb31e35e57a23b6d7dcf0edc62
#
_cell.length_a   1.000
_cell.length_b   1.000
_cell.length_c   1.000
_cell.angle_alpha   90.00
_cell.angle_beta   90.00
_cell.angle_gamma   90.00
#
_symmetry.space_group_name_H-M   'P 1'
#
loop_
_entity.id
_entity.type
_entity.pdbx_description
1 polymer ?
#
loop_
_entity_poly.entity_id
_entity_poly.type
_entity_poly.pdbx_seq_one_letter_code
_entity_poly.pdbx_strand_id
1 'polypeptide(L)'
;TLAFDVDLLIQREVVISIQLNLMVAAGTTLADIDRVVSFPHAIAQCRGWLADHLPAAEVHASNSTADAARMLAESPDRRTAAIAPARAAEVYGLDVLAVDIEDHPENQTRFVLLAADGIPAPTGHDKTSLVVFQRADRPGSLLGILQEFAARSLNLTRLESRP
;
A
#
# COMPACT_ATOMS: atom_id res chain seq x y z
N THR A 1 -3.67 -20.07 -2.27
CA THR A 1 -2.73 -18.95 -1.97
C THR A 1 -1.34 -19.34 -2.43
N LEU A 2 -0.55 -18.41 -2.98
CA LEU A 2 0.77 -18.64 -3.61
C LEU A 2 1.72 -19.55 -2.80
N ALA A 3 1.66 -19.53 -1.48
CA ALA A 3 2.53 -20.37 -0.63
C ALA A 3 2.15 -21.85 -0.60
N PHE A 4 1.01 -22.24 -1.15
CA PHE A 4 0.51 -23.62 -1.08
C PHE A 4 0.36 -24.29 -2.45
N ASP A 5 0.22 -23.47 -3.51
CA ASP A 5 -0.10 -23.96 -4.84
C ASP A 5 1.11 -23.96 -5.76
N VAL A 6 2.21 -23.32 -5.35
CA VAL A 6 3.42 -23.13 -6.18
C VAL A 6 4.67 -23.18 -5.30
N ASP A 7 5.69 -23.88 -5.76
CA ASP A 7 7.01 -23.96 -5.12
C ASP A 7 7.80 -22.66 -5.37
N LEU A 8 7.41 -21.57 -4.68
CA LEU A 8 8.07 -20.27 -4.78
C LEU A 8 8.61 -19.83 -3.42
N LEU A 9 9.84 -19.34 -3.44
CA LEU A 9 10.55 -18.84 -2.26
C LEU A 9 10.61 -17.31 -2.28
N ILE A 10 10.41 -16.69 -1.12
CA ILE A 10 10.65 -15.25 -0.96
C ILE A 10 12.17 -15.03 -0.93
N GLN A 11 12.67 -14.33 -1.93
CA GLN A 11 14.09 -14.03 -2.10
C GLN A 11 14.49 -12.70 -1.47
N ARG A 12 13.62 -11.70 -1.59
CA ARG A 12 13.87 -10.34 -1.11
C ARG A 12 12.57 -9.66 -0.73
N GLU A 13 12.72 -8.65 0.11
CA GLU A 13 11.66 -7.71 0.49
C GLU A 13 12.11 -6.31 0.10
N VAL A 14 11.20 -5.54 -0.49
CA VAL A 14 11.38 -4.11 -0.77
C VAL A 14 10.21 -3.38 -0.13
N VAL A 15 10.49 -2.42 0.72
CA VAL A 15 9.48 -1.56 1.35
C VAL A 15 9.55 -0.19 0.69
N ILE A 16 8.42 0.29 0.18
CA ILE A 16 8.30 1.58 -0.49
C ILE A 16 7.30 2.42 0.30
N SER A 17 7.73 3.61 0.73
CA SER A 17 6.82 4.60 1.30
C SER A 17 5.87 5.10 0.22
N ILE A 18 4.59 5.17 0.54
CA ILE A 18 3.54 5.61 -0.36
C ILE A 18 3.16 7.03 0.04
N GLN A 19 3.47 7.97 -0.81
CA GLN A 19 3.10 9.38 -0.68
C GLN A 19 1.99 9.69 -1.66
N LEU A 20 0.90 10.26 -1.16
CA LEU A 20 -0.26 10.64 -1.95
C LEU A 20 -0.30 12.15 -2.09
N ASN A 21 -0.52 12.61 -3.32
CA ASN A 21 -0.54 14.03 -3.65
C ASN A 21 -1.85 14.39 -4.34
N LEU A 22 -2.31 15.61 -4.12
CA LEU A 22 -3.42 16.19 -4.86
C LEU A 22 -2.88 16.81 -6.14
N MET A 23 -3.33 16.34 -7.27
CA MET A 23 -2.90 16.83 -8.58
C MET A 23 -4.09 17.33 -9.40
N VAL A 24 -3.82 18.32 -10.22
CA VAL A 24 -4.82 19.11 -10.94
C VAL A 24 -4.35 19.44 -12.35
N ALA A 25 -5.28 19.86 -13.19
CA ALA A 25 -4.97 20.50 -14.46
C ALA A 25 -4.28 21.85 -14.23
N ALA A 26 -3.40 22.26 -15.15
CA ALA A 26 -2.63 23.50 -15.03
C ALA A 26 -3.48 24.73 -14.75
N GLY A 27 -3.03 25.53 -13.78
CA GLY A 27 -3.67 26.77 -13.36
C GLY A 27 -4.94 26.61 -12.53
N THR A 28 -5.20 25.43 -11.97
CA THR A 28 -6.27 25.17 -11.01
C THR A 28 -5.83 25.56 -9.61
N THR A 29 -6.71 26.15 -8.84
CA THR A 29 -6.50 26.46 -7.41
C THR A 29 -7.36 25.55 -6.53
N LEU A 30 -7.06 25.50 -5.24
CA LEU A 30 -7.82 24.68 -4.28
C LEU A 30 -9.31 25.11 -4.22
N ALA A 31 -9.59 26.41 -4.40
CA ALA A 31 -10.94 26.96 -4.37
C ALA A 31 -11.81 26.58 -5.60
N ASP A 32 -11.18 26.13 -6.68
CA ASP A 32 -11.88 25.72 -7.89
C ASP A 32 -12.42 24.29 -7.80
N ILE A 33 -11.89 23.48 -6.85
CA ILE A 33 -12.12 22.03 -6.79
C ILE A 33 -13.45 21.73 -6.09
N ASP A 34 -14.33 21.05 -6.81
CA ASP A 34 -15.55 20.47 -6.25
C ASP A 34 -15.66 18.94 -6.42
N ARG A 35 -14.65 18.34 -7.05
CA ARG A 35 -14.58 16.88 -7.26
C ARG A 35 -13.17 16.34 -7.02
N VAL A 36 -13.10 15.20 -6.34
CA VAL A 36 -11.85 14.47 -6.11
C VAL A 36 -12.01 13.04 -6.61
N VAL A 37 -11.08 12.57 -7.43
CA VAL A 37 -11.09 11.23 -8.03
C VAL A 37 -9.87 10.44 -7.58
N SER A 38 -10.05 9.21 -7.13
CA SER A 38 -8.95 8.26 -6.89
C SER A 38 -9.46 6.84 -6.64
N PHE A 39 -8.51 5.94 -6.42
CA PHE A 39 -8.81 4.60 -5.92
C PHE A 39 -9.38 4.67 -4.49
N PRO A 40 -10.44 3.92 -4.15
CA PRO A 40 -11.13 4.05 -2.86
C PRO A 40 -10.21 3.95 -1.63
N HIS A 41 -9.20 3.08 -1.68
CA HIS A 41 -8.24 2.94 -0.58
C HIS A 41 -7.39 4.21 -0.39
N ALA A 42 -6.92 4.82 -1.48
CA ALA A 42 -6.16 6.08 -1.43
C ALA A 42 -7.02 7.23 -0.89
N ILE A 43 -8.29 7.31 -1.32
CA ILE A 43 -9.24 8.28 -0.77
C ILE A 43 -9.40 8.11 0.75
N ALA A 44 -9.55 6.86 1.20
CA ALA A 44 -9.70 6.56 2.62
C ALA A 44 -8.47 6.97 3.45
N GLN A 45 -7.28 6.91 2.87
CA GLN A 45 -6.02 7.32 3.49
C GLN A 45 -5.83 8.84 3.56
N CYS A 46 -6.60 9.63 2.81
CA CYS A 46 -6.54 11.09 2.77
C CYS A 46 -7.82 11.74 3.34
N ARG A 47 -8.65 10.98 4.06
CA ARG A 47 -9.96 11.44 4.51
C ARG A 47 -9.91 12.66 5.42
N GLY A 48 -8.97 12.70 6.35
CA GLY A 48 -8.79 13.82 7.28
C GLY A 48 -8.40 15.08 6.52
N TRP A 49 -7.37 14.98 5.68
CA TRP A 49 -6.92 16.09 4.85
C TRP A 49 -8.04 16.64 3.95
N LEU A 50 -8.81 15.77 3.30
CA LEU A 50 -9.93 16.16 2.44
C LEU A 50 -11.04 16.86 3.23
N ALA A 51 -11.37 16.39 4.42
CA ALA A 51 -12.38 17.01 5.29
C ALA A 51 -11.98 18.43 5.73
N ASP A 52 -10.68 18.66 5.95
CA ASP A 52 -10.17 19.96 6.40
C ASP A 52 -10.03 20.99 5.25
N HIS A 53 -9.66 20.53 4.05
CA HIS A 53 -9.31 21.42 2.94
C HIS A 53 -10.35 21.46 1.81
N LEU A 54 -11.10 20.40 1.62
CA LEU A 54 -12.10 20.23 0.55
C LEU A 54 -13.40 19.62 1.07
N PRO A 55 -14.01 20.18 2.14
CA PRO A 55 -15.16 19.55 2.81
C PRO A 55 -16.42 19.47 1.94
N ALA A 56 -16.51 20.26 0.89
CA ALA A 56 -17.65 20.29 -0.04
C ALA A 56 -17.41 19.49 -1.33
N ALA A 57 -16.22 18.93 -1.53
CA ALA A 57 -15.90 18.22 -2.76
C ALA A 57 -16.56 16.84 -2.79
N GLU A 58 -17.12 16.49 -3.93
CA GLU A 58 -17.64 15.14 -4.20
C GLU A 58 -16.49 14.18 -4.46
N VAL A 59 -16.55 12.99 -3.85
CA VAL A 59 -15.51 11.99 -3.99
C VAL A 59 -15.97 10.88 -4.94
N HIS A 60 -15.18 10.64 -5.99
CA HIS A 60 -15.46 9.64 -7.01
C HIS A 60 -14.40 8.56 -7.06
N ALA A 61 -14.83 7.31 -7.24
CA ALA A 61 -13.93 6.17 -7.34
C ALA A 61 -13.39 5.99 -8.76
N SER A 62 -12.11 5.62 -8.86
CA SER A 62 -11.45 5.13 -10.08
C SER A 62 -10.84 3.76 -9.87
N ASN A 63 -10.42 3.10 -10.95
CA ASN A 63 -9.86 1.75 -10.89
C ASN A 63 -8.47 1.69 -10.24
N SER A 64 -7.72 2.79 -10.28
CA SER A 64 -6.43 2.95 -9.61
C SER A 64 -6.10 4.43 -9.45
N THR A 65 -5.11 4.76 -8.61
CA THR A 65 -4.61 6.14 -8.46
C THR A 65 -4.03 6.67 -9.78
N ALA A 66 -3.33 5.84 -10.54
CA ALA A 66 -2.81 6.21 -11.86
C ALA A 66 -3.93 6.43 -12.89
N ASP A 67 -5.02 5.65 -12.83
CA ASP A 67 -6.19 5.83 -13.69
C ASP A 67 -6.89 7.17 -13.42
N ALA A 68 -7.01 7.59 -12.16
CA ALA A 68 -7.52 8.90 -11.81
C ALA A 68 -6.72 10.05 -12.45
N ALA A 69 -5.39 9.99 -12.36
CA ALA A 69 -4.50 10.97 -12.96
C ALA A 69 -4.59 10.96 -14.50
N ARG A 70 -4.64 9.78 -15.11
CA ARG A 70 -4.82 9.63 -16.56
C ARG A 70 -6.14 10.26 -17.03
N MET A 71 -7.26 9.95 -16.36
CA MET A 71 -8.58 10.49 -16.69
C MET A 71 -8.60 12.02 -16.65
N LEU A 72 -7.98 12.61 -15.61
CA LEU A 72 -7.87 14.06 -15.49
C LEU A 72 -7.02 14.67 -16.62
N ALA A 73 -5.93 14.01 -17.01
CA ALA A 73 -5.09 14.49 -18.11
C ALA A 73 -5.75 14.36 -19.48
N GLU A 74 -6.54 13.32 -19.73
CA GLU A 74 -7.28 13.11 -20.99
C GLU A 74 -8.48 14.08 -21.14
N SER A 75 -9.07 14.49 -20.03
CA SER A 75 -10.19 15.45 -19.99
C SER A 75 -9.93 16.51 -18.92
N PRO A 76 -9.04 17.47 -19.19
CA PRO A 76 -8.68 18.48 -18.21
C PRO A 76 -9.90 19.31 -17.76
N ASP A 77 -10.17 19.25 -16.46
CA ASP A 77 -11.24 19.99 -15.82
C ASP A 77 -10.70 20.65 -14.55
N ARG A 78 -10.82 21.99 -14.46
CA ARG A 78 -10.32 22.74 -13.30
C ARG A 78 -11.14 22.50 -12.02
N ARG A 79 -12.28 21.87 -12.12
CA ARG A 79 -13.11 21.53 -10.96
C ARG A 79 -12.77 20.17 -10.36
N THR A 80 -11.92 19.39 -11.05
CA THR A 80 -11.56 18.04 -10.65
C THR A 80 -10.10 17.97 -10.23
N ALA A 81 -9.84 17.31 -9.10
CA ALA A 81 -8.52 16.91 -8.66
C ALA A 81 -8.40 15.38 -8.63
N ALA A 82 -7.19 14.87 -8.84
CA ALA A 82 -6.87 13.46 -8.68
C ALA A 82 -5.91 13.25 -7.49
N ILE A 83 -6.08 12.15 -6.76
CA ILE A 83 -5.10 11.74 -5.73
C ILE A 83 -4.28 10.59 -6.30
N ALA A 84 -2.95 10.77 -6.38
CA ALA A 84 -2.03 9.76 -6.84
C ALA A 84 -0.59 10.03 -6.34
N PRO A 85 0.34 9.07 -6.47
CA PRO A 85 1.77 9.30 -6.24
C PRO A 85 2.34 10.35 -7.20
N ALA A 86 3.36 11.11 -6.75
CA ALA A 86 3.98 12.20 -7.52
C ALA A 86 4.39 11.79 -8.94
N ARG A 87 4.81 10.54 -9.14
CA ARG A 87 5.18 10.01 -10.45
C ARG A 87 4.04 10.11 -11.49
N ALA A 88 2.79 10.04 -11.05
CA ALA A 88 1.65 10.18 -11.96
C ALA A 88 1.55 11.61 -12.52
N ALA A 89 1.84 12.64 -11.72
CA ALA A 89 1.87 14.02 -12.20
C ALA A 89 2.93 14.22 -13.29
N GLU A 90 4.13 13.67 -13.09
CA GLU A 90 5.21 13.73 -14.08
C GLU A 90 4.83 13.03 -15.40
N VAL A 91 4.22 11.84 -15.30
CA VAL A 91 3.86 11.03 -16.49
C VAL A 91 2.73 11.69 -17.29
N TYR A 92 1.75 12.28 -16.61
CA TYR A 92 0.54 12.81 -17.24
C TYR A 92 0.55 14.34 -17.42
N GLY A 93 1.62 15.02 -16.98
CA GLY A 93 1.75 16.47 -17.15
C GLY A 93 0.73 17.27 -16.32
N LEU A 94 0.46 16.81 -15.08
CA LEU A 94 -0.42 17.48 -14.14
C LEU A 94 0.39 18.30 -13.13
N ASP A 95 -0.21 19.37 -12.61
CA ASP A 95 0.36 20.15 -11.51
C ASP A 95 0.06 19.48 -10.17
N VAL A 96 1.05 19.44 -9.27
CA VAL A 96 0.86 19.00 -7.90
C VAL A 96 0.46 20.20 -7.04
N LEU A 97 -0.78 20.19 -6.54
CA LEU A 97 -1.32 21.27 -5.75
C LEU A 97 -1.05 21.13 -4.25
N ALA A 98 -1.04 19.89 -3.74
CA ALA A 98 -0.66 19.57 -2.38
C ALA A 98 0.10 18.24 -2.35
N VAL A 99 1.11 18.16 -1.48
CA VAL A 99 1.98 16.99 -1.31
C VAL A 99 1.68 16.31 0.03
N ASP A 100 1.94 14.99 0.08
CA ASP A 100 1.90 14.20 1.32
C ASP A 100 0.58 14.39 2.08
N ILE A 101 -0.54 14.20 1.36
CA ILE A 101 -1.90 14.45 1.90
C ILE A 101 -2.50 13.22 2.61
N GLU A 102 -1.76 12.13 2.74
CA GLU A 102 -2.16 10.97 3.52
C GLU A 102 -2.21 11.28 5.02
N ASP A 103 -3.23 10.75 5.71
CA ASP A 103 -3.43 10.95 7.15
C ASP A 103 -2.36 10.23 8.00
N HIS A 104 -1.66 9.24 7.41
CA HIS A 104 -0.65 8.40 8.07
C HIS A 104 0.66 8.41 7.26
N PRO A 105 1.65 9.23 7.64
CA PRO A 105 2.93 9.37 6.91
C PRO A 105 3.78 8.10 6.90
N GLU A 106 3.51 7.14 7.80
CA GLU A 106 4.14 5.82 7.85
C GLU A 106 3.55 4.83 6.83
N ASN A 107 2.69 5.29 5.92
CA ASN A 107 2.08 4.44 4.89
C ASN A 107 3.13 3.82 3.98
N GLN A 108 3.23 2.50 4.01
CA GLN A 108 4.24 1.74 3.27
C GLN A 108 3.63 0.53 2.58
N THR A 109 4.09 0.26 1.38
CA THR A 109 3.78 -0.98 0.68
C THR A 109 5.01 -1.88 0.67
N ARG A 110 4.80 -3.09 1.16
CA ARG A 110 5.82 -4.14 1.15
C ARG A 110 5.66 -5.01 -0.08
N PHE A 111 6.69 -5.05 -0.89
CA PHE A 111 6.81 -5.94 -2.05
C PHE A 111 7.74 -7.10 -1.71
N VAL A 112 7.45 -8.27 -2.22
CA VAL A 112 8.31 -9.45 -2.11
C VAL A 112 8.70 -9.94 -3.50
N LEU A 113 9.97 -10.26 -3.67
CA LEU A 113 10.47 -10.94 -4.85
C LEU A 113 10.36 -12.44 -4.62
N LEU A 114 9.65 -13.12 -5.51
CA LEU A 114 9.47 -14.56 -5.50
C LEU A 114 10.30 -15.21 -6.62
N ALA A 115 10.92 -16.34 -6.33
CA ALA A 115 11.61 -17.15 -7.33
C ALA A 115 11.44 -18.65 -7.03
N ALA A 116 11.48 -19.47 -8.07
CA ALA A 116 11.38 -20.93 -7.94
C ALA A 116 12.64 -21.54 -7.35
N ASP A 117 13.81 -20.96 -7.62
CA ASP A 117 15.10 -21.49 -7.24
C ASP A 117 15.98 -20.43 -6.55
N GLY A 118 16.94 -20.94 -5.78
CA GLY A 118 17.97 -20.16 -5.12
C GLY A 118 17.56 -19.66 -3.73
N ILE A 119 18.50 -19.74 -2.81
CA ILE A 119 18.42 -19.10 -1.49
C ILE A 119 19.48 -18.01 -1.48
N PRO A 120 19.13 -16.73 -1.28
CA PRO A 120 20.11 -15.64 -1.20
C PRO A 120 21.09 -15.90 -0.06
N ALA A 121 22.34 -15.45 -0.24
CA ALA A 121 23.30 -15.48 0.86
C ALA A 121 22.78 -14.61 2.02
N PRO A 122 22.96 -15.02 3.28
CA PRO A 122 22.56 -14.25 4.44
C PRO A 122 23.19 -12.86 4.44
N THR A 123 22.39 -11.83 4.76
CA THR A 123 22.82 -10.43 4.82
C THR A 123 23.14 -9.96 6.24
N GLY A 124 22.73 -10.73 7.26
CA GLY A 124 22.78 -10.37 8.69
C GLY A 124 21.55 -9.56 9.15
N HIS A 125 20.68 -9.12 8.23
CA HIS A 125 19.43 -8.41 8.51
C HIS A 125 18.23 -9.10 7.86
N ASP A 126 18.24 -10.44 7.91
CA ASP A 126 17.26 -11.25 7.19
C ASP A 126 16.00 -11.48 8.03
N LYS A 127 14.88 -11.69 7.33
CA LYS A 127 13.63 -12.17 7.91
C LYS A 127 13.28 -13.53 7.30
N THR A 128 12.85 -14.46 8.12
CA THR A 128 12.37 -15.75 7.66
C THR A 128 10.86 -15.84 7.83
N SER A 129 10.14 -16.18 6.76
CA SER A 129 8.71 -16.46 6.81
C SER A 129 8.49 -17.96 6.82
N LEU A 130 7.70 -18.44 7.77
CA LEU A 130 7.38 -19.85 7.97
C LEU A 130 5.87 -20.04 7.95
N VAL A 131 5.42 -21.15 7.40
CA VAL A 131 4.04 -21.60 7.52
C VAL A 131 4.04 -22.91 8.30
N VAL A 132 3.28 -22.94 9.39
CA VAL A 132 3.19 -24.10 10.24
C VAL A 132 1.77 -24.67 10.15
N PHE A 133 1.68 -25.94 9.76
CA PHE A 133 0.43 -26.66 9.69
C PHE A 133 0.20 -27.44 10.98
N GLN A 134 -0.94 -27.23 11.59
CA GLN A 134 -1.36 -28.07 12.71
C GLN A 134 -2.08 -29.31 12.19
N ARG A 135 -1.64 -30.48 12.62
CA ARG A 135 -2.30 -31.76 12.25
C ARG A 135 -3.65 -31.97 12.93
N ALA A 136 -3.87 -31.32 14.05
CA ALA A 136 -5.11 -31.36 14.79
C ALA A 136 -5.29 -30.07 15.60
N ASP A 137 -6.49 -29.52 15.57
CA ASP A 137 -6.86 -28.40 16.41
C ASP A 137 -7.19 -28.90 17.82
N ARG A 138 -6.32 -28.58 18.77
CA ARG A 138 -6.44 -28.98 20.18
C ARG A 138 -6.04 -27.82 21.09
N PRO A 139 -6.64 -27.70 22.28
CA PRO A 139 -6.19 -26.72 23.28
C PRO A 139 -4.68 -26.87 23.52
N GLY A 140 -3.93 -25.76 23.44
CA GLY A 140 -2.49 -25.74 23.65
C GLY A 140 -1.64 -26.00 22.40
N SER A 141 -2.20 -26.34 21.23
CA SER A 141 -1.42 -26.56 20.00
C SER A 141 -0.57 -25.35 19.61
N LEU A 142 -1.14 -24.14 19.62
CA LEU A 142 -0.39 -22.91 19.37
C LEU A 142 0.70 -22.68 20.41
N LEU A 143 0.40 -22.90 21.70
CA LEU A 143 1.39 -22.77 22.77
C LEU A 143 2.58 -23.69 22.55
N GLY A 144 2.33 -24.94 22.16
CA GLY A 144 3.41 -25.91 21.85
C GLY A 144 4.30 -25.41 20.72
N ILE A 145 3.73 -24.86 19.65
CA ILE A 145 4.50 -24.28 18.55
C ILE A 145 5.36 -23.10 19.05
N LEU A 146 4.80 -22.18 19.80
CA LEU A 146 5.53 -21.01 20.32
C LEU A 146 6.65 -21.42 21.28
N GLN A 147 6.46 -22.46 22.06
CA GLN A 147 7.49 -23.00 22.96
C GLN A 147 8.71 -23.55 22.19
N GLU A 148 8.51 -24.14 20.99
CA GLU A 148 9.62 -24.60 20.15
C GLU A 148 10.52 -23.46 19.67
N PHE A 149 9.93 -22.30 19.33
CA PHE A 149 10.71 -21.10 18.98
C PHE A 149 11.41 -20.51 20.21
N ALA A 150 10.72 -20.41 21.34
CA ALA A 150 11.28 -19.89 22.59
C ALA A 150 12.45 -20.74 23.09
N ALA A 151 12.33 -22.08 23.05
CA ALA A 151 13.39 -23.00 23.47
C ALA A 151 14.67 -22.86 22.64
N ARG A 152 14.55 -22.33 21.40
CA ARG A 152 15.68 -22.09 20.49
C ARG A 152 16.13 -20.63 20.46
N SER A 153 15.61 -19.81 21.36
CA SER A 153 15.88 -18.36 21.42
C SER A 153 15.56 -17.64 20.08
N LEU A 154 14.57 -18.12 19.34
CA LEU A 154 14.12 -17.50 18.10
C LEU A 154 13.01 -16.48 18.40
N ASN A 155 13.25 -15.23 18.03
CA ASN A 155 12.25 -14.17 18.19
C ASN A 155 11.25 -14.20 17.04
N LEU A 156 9.96 -14.08 17.36
CA LEU A 156 8.88 -13.95 16.39
C LEU A 156 8.42 -12.51 16.33
N THR A 157 8.54 -11.86 15.17
CA THR A 157 8.15 -10.46 14.97
C THR A 157 6.74 -10.31 14.45
N ARG A 158 6.16 -11.37 13.88
CA ARG A 158 4.77 -11.39 13.39
C ARG A 158 4.19 -12.79 13.50
N LEU A 159 2.95 -12.87 13.93
CA LEU A 159 2.16 -14.09 13.98
C LEU A 159 0.79 -13.83 13.35
N GLU A 160 0.41 -14.65 12.39
CA GLU A 160 -0.93 -14.64 11.79
C GLU A 160 -1.48 -16.05 11.73
N SER A 161 -2.75 -16.21 12.05
CA SER A 161 -3.47 -17.45 11.79
C SER A 161 -4.46 -17.25 10.65
N ARG A 162 -4.60 -18.27 9.82
CA ARG A 162 -5.59 -18.33 8.75
C ARG A 162 -6.30 -19.66 8.81
N PRO A 163 -7.64 -19.69 8.54
CA PRO A 163 -8.41 -20.94 8.46
C PRO A 163 -7.94 -21.82 7.30
#